data_543a462919f3074f0e77f87bd890cfac
#
_entry.id   543a462919f3074f0e77f87bd890cfac
#
_cell.length_a   1.000
_cell.length_b   1.000
_cell.length_c   1.000
_cell.angle_alpha   90.00
_cell.angle_beta   90.00
_cell.angle_gamma   90.00
#
_symmetry.space_group_name_H-M   'P 1'
#
loop_
_entity.id
_entity.type
_entity.pdbx_description
1 polymer ?
#
loop_
_entity_poly.entity_id
_entity_poly.type
_entity_poly.pdbx_seq_one_letter_code
_entity_poly.pdbx_strand_id
1 'polypeptide(L)'
;MLLITSYKNIMEKVIGYTQGTFDMFHIGHLNLIKNAKRHCDYLIVGVNADDLVESYKHKRPIIPLEERVEIVRAIKYVDEVIVTTTLDKKKVWEKIRFNEIYIGDDWKGNERWEKTGKEMEALGAKLVYLPYTKDTSSTMLREKLKEF
;
A
#
# COMPACT_ATOMS: atom_id res chain seq x y z
N MET A 1 -23.65 28.53 -7.32
CA MET A 1 -23.86 27.15 -7.81
C MET A 1 -22.58 26.43 -8.19
N LEU A 2 -21.70 27.05 -8.97
CA LEU A 2 -20.37 26.49 -9.34
C LEU A 2 -19.47 26.22 -8.13
N LEU A 3 -19.46 27.10 -7.12
CA LEU A 3 -18.66 26.97 -5.90
C LEU A 3 -19.12 25.79 -5.02
N ILE A 4 -20.44 25.53 -4.95
CA ILE A 4 -20.99 24.42 -4.17
C ILE A 4 -20.68 23.08 -4.85
N THR A 5 -20.71 23.03 -6.17
CA THR A 5 -20.37 21.82 -6.95
C THR A 5 -18.88 21.50 -6.83
N SER A 6 -18.00 22.53 -6.91
CA SER A 6 -16.57 22.36 -6.71
C SER A 6 -16.23 21.91 -5.29
N TYR A 7 -16.94 22.46 -4.30
CA TYR A 7 -16.75 22.09 -2.89
C TYR A 7 -17.20 20.66 -2.63
N LYS A 8 -18.35 20.25 -3.20
CA LYS A 8 -18.83 18.86 -3.15
C LYS A 8 -17.82 17.90 -3.78
N ASN A 9 -17.26 18.24 -4.94
CA ASN A 9 -16.28 17.42 -5.63
C ASN A 9 -14.98 17.26 -4.81
N ILE A 10 -14.57 18.29 -4.09
CA ILE A 10 -13.40 18.24 -3.20
C ILE A 10 -13.70 17.37 -1.98
N MET A 11 -14.92 17.47 -1.42
CA MET A 11 -15.34 16.71 -0.24
C MET A 11 -15.61 15.22 -0.54
N GLU A 12 -15.87 14.87 -1.81
CA GLU A 12 -16.17 13.52 -2.25
C GLU A 12 -14.93 12.77 -2.78
N LYS A 13 -13.74 13.39 -2.76
CA LYS A 13 -12.51 12.72 -3.18
C LYS A 13 -12.17 11.55 -2.27
N VAL A 14 -11.94 10.40 -2.88
CA VAL A 14 -11.49 9.21 -2.18
C VAL A 14 -9.96 9.22 -2.12
N ILE A 15 -9.45 9.28 -0.90
CA ILE A 15 -8.01 9.11 -0.64
C ILE A 15 -7.79 7.62 -0.37
N GLY A 16 -7.01 6.98 -1.21
CA GLY A 16 -6.64 5.59 -1.07
C GLY A 16 -5.23 5.43 -0.53
N TYR A 17 -5.00 4.36 0.20
CA TYR A 17 -3.71 4.06 0.80
C TYR A 17 -3.36 2.59 0.62
N THR A 18 -2.12 2.32 0.30
CA THR A 18 -1.56 0.97 0.38
C THR A 18 -0.15 1.04 0.92
N GLN A 19 0.27 0.02 1.63
CA GLN A 19 1.57 -0.02 2.28
C GLN A 19 2.27 -1.34 1.97
N GLY A 20 3.57 -1.26 1.72
CA GLY A 20 4.35 -2.45 1.48
C GLY A 20 5.85 -2.19 1.52
N THR A 21 6.63 -3.24 1.34
CA THR A 21 8.07 -3.16 1.24
C THR A 21 8.50 -2.77 -0.18
N PHE A 22 7.84 -3.30 -1.18
CA PHE A 22 8.12 -3.07 -2.60
C PHE A 22 9.58 -3.37 -2.96
N ASP A 23 10.11 -4.45 -2.37
CA ASP A 23 11.47 -4.91 -2.66
C ASP A 23 11.52 -5.63 -3.99
N MET A 24 12.56 -5.37 -4.78
CA MET A 24 12.68 -5.92 -6.15
C MET A 24 11.38 -5.72 -6.94
N PHE A 25 10.97 -4.48 -7.10
CA PHE A 25 9.70 -4.10 -7.71
C PHE A 25 9.38 -4.92 -8.96
N HIS A 26 8.20 -5.52 -9.00
CA HIS A 26 7.79 -6.44 -10.06
C HIS A 26 6.32 -6.22 -10.45
N ILE A 27 5.85 -7.00 -11.42
CA ILE A 27 4.49 -6.85 -11.97
C ILE A 27 3.39 -7.00 -10.91
N GLY A 28 3.61 -7.83 -9.89
CA GLY A 28 2.64 -7.98 -8.79
C GLY A 28 2.45 -6.68 -8.03
N HIS A 29 3.54 -5.97 -7.74
CA HIS A 29 3.50 -4.66 -7.10
C HIS A 29 2.79 -3.63 -8.00
N LEU A 30 3.13 -3.62 -9.28
CA LEU A 30 2.52 -2.69 -10.23
C LEU A 30 1.01 -2.92 -10.36
N ASN A 31 0.59 -4.16 -10.46
CA ASN A 31 -0.83 -4.51 -10.57
C ASN A 31 -1.63 -4.08 -9.34
N LEU A 32 -1.06 -4.28 -8.15
CA LEU A 32 -1.68 -3.82 -6.90
C LEU A 32 -1.88 -2.29 -6.92
N ILE A 33 -0.84 -1.55 -7.25
CA ILE A 33 -0.88 -0.08 -7.31
C ILE A 33 -1.87 0.39 -8.38
N LYS A 34 -1.83 -0.21 -9.56
CA LYS A 34 -2.75 0.10 -10.65
C LYS A 34 -4.21 -0.14 -10.26
N ASN A 35 -4.49 -1.28 -9.64
CA ASN A 35 -5.84 -1.62 -9.19
C ASN A 35 -6.28 -0.70 -8.04
N ALA A 36 -5.40 -0.38 -7.13
CA ALA A 36 -5.67 0.58 -6.04
C ALA A 36 -6.09 1.94 -6.60
N LYS A 37 -5.36 2.46 -7.59
CA LYS A 37 -5.68 3.76 -8.21
C LYS A 37 -7.07 3.79 -8.84
N ARG A 38 -7.56 2.66 -9.33
CA ARG A 38 -8.92 2.58 -9.90
C ARG A 38 -10.02 2.82 -8.87
N HIS A 39 -9.73 2.62 -7.59
CA HIS A 39 -10.68 2.78 -6.48
C HIS A 39 -10.68 4.17 -5.87
N CYS A 40 -9.69 5.01 -6.18
CA CYS A 40 -9.52 6.29 -5.49
C CYS A 40 -9.14 7.41 -6.46
N ASP A 41 -9.28 8.63 -5.97
CA ASP A 41 -8.90 9.84 -6.72
C ASP A 41 -7.45 10.23 -6.45
N TYR A 42 -6.97 9.94 -5.25
CA TYR A 42 -5.62 10.27 -4.80
C TYR A 42 -5.03 9.05 -4.08
N LEU A 43 -3.96 8.50 -4.62
CA LEU A 43 -3.32 7.30 -4.07
C LEU A 43 -2.03 7.64 -3.36
N ILE A 44 -1.99 7.34 -2.07
CA ILE A 44 -0.81 7.44 -1.23
C ILE A 44 -0.24 6.03 -1.03
N VAL A 45 1.05 5.87 -1.29
CA VAL A 45 1.74 4.59 -1.09
C VAL A 45 2.76 4.72 0.03
N GLY A 46 2.62 3.89 1.05
CA GLY A 46 3.58 3.78 2.15
C GLY A 46 4.65 2.75 1.82
N VAL A 47 5.90 3.15 1.88
CA VAL A 47 7.05 2.26 1.68
C VAL A 47 7.71 2.00 3.02
N ASN A 48 7.78 0.72 3.41
CA ASN A 48 8.31 0.31 4.71
C ASN A 48 9.83 0.59 4.80
N ALA A 49 10.24 1.29 5.85
CA ALA A 49 11.65 1.55 6.14
C ALA A 49 12.42 0.23 6.36
N ASP A 50 13.72 0.24 6.05
CA ASP A 50 14.57 -0.95 6.18
C ASP A 50 14.53 -1.54 7.59
N ASP A 51 14.63 -0.69 8.62
CA ASP A 51 14.60 -1.14 10.02
C ASP A 51 13.24 -1.75 10.39
N LEU A 52 12.15 -1.22 9.87
CA LEU A 52 10.82 -1.78 10.09
C LEU A 52 10.74 -3.19 9.50
N VAL A 53 11.19 -3.37 8.27
CA VAL A 53 11.18 -4.68 7.59
C VAL A 53 12.01 -5.69 8.37
N GLU A 54 13.20 -5.29 8.81
CA GLU A 54 14.09 -6.15 9.61
C GLU A 54 13.43 -6.59 10.92
N SER A 55 12.65 -5.70 11.55
CA SER A 55 11.99 -5.98 12.82
C SER A 55 10.99 -7.15 12.76
N TYR A 56 10.35 -7.39 11.60
CA TYR A 56 9.37 -8.47 11.49
C TYR A 56 9.75 -9.60 10.51
N LYS A 57 10.65 -9.33 9.56
CA LYS A 57 11.15 -10.36 8.63
C LYS A 57 12.51 -10.92 9.03
N HIS A 58 13.18 -10.31 10.01
CA HIS A 58 14.52 -10.66 10.48
C HIS A 58 15.60 -10.60 9.39
N LYS A 59 15.34 -9.82 8.34
CA LYS A 59 16.30 -9.49 7.27
C LYS A 59 15.92 -8.19 6.60
N ARG A 60 16.92 -7.46 6.14
CA ARG A 60 16.70 -6.21 5.43
C ARG A 60 16.26 -6.47 3.99
N PRO A 61 15.54 -5.53 3.36
CA PRO A 61 15.27 -5.61 1.93
C PRO A 61 16.58 -5.66 1.11
N ILE A 62 16.51 -6.27 -0.05
CA ILE A 62 17.65 -6.32 -0.98
C ILE A 62 17.92 -4.93 -1.56
N ILE A 63 16.84 -4.22 -1.93
CA ILE A 63 16.92 -2.86 -2.45
C ILE A 63 16.75 -1.88 -1.29
N PRO A 64 17.69 -0.96 -1.07
CA PRO A 64 17.59 -0.02 0.05
C PRO A 64 16.41 0.94 -0.09
N LEU A 65 15.95 1.48 1.04
CA LEU A 65 14.75 2.30 1.12
C LEU A 65 14.72 3.44 0.10
N GLU A 66 15.81 4.17 -0.05
CA GLU A 66 15.90 5.34 -0.94
C GLU A 66 15.56 4.97 -2.38
N GLU A 67 16.07 3.84 -2.85
CA GLU A 67 15.82 3.34 -4.20
C GLU A 67 14.40 2.83 -4.35
N ARG A 68 13.88 2.11 -3.36
CA ARG A 68 12.49 1.64 -3.37
C ARG A 68 11.51 2.80 -3.42
N VAL A 69 11.74 3.84 -2.64
CA VAL A 69 10.93 5.07 -2.65
C VAL A 69 10.98 5.74 -4.03
N GLU A 70 12.17 5.87 -4.60
CA GLU A 70 12.35 6.50 -5.91
C GLU A 70 11.59 5.76 -7.01
N ILE A 71 11.66 4.44 -7.01
CA ILE A 71 10.94 3.60 -7.98
C ILE A 71 9.43 3.77 -7.84
N VAL A 72 8.91 3.66 -6.62
CA VAL A 72 7.47 3.80 -6.38
C VAL A 72 6.97 5.19 -6.74
N ARG A 73 7.75 6.22 -6.41
CA ARG A 73 7.40 7.60 -6.75
C ARG A 73 7.29 7.82 -8.26
N ALA A 74 8.05 7.09 -9.06
CA ALA A 74 8.05 7.19 -10.52
C ALA A 74 6.86 6.48 -11.19
N ILE A 75 6.08 5.69 -10.44
CA ILE A 75 4.93 4.98 -10.99
C ILE A 75 3.79 5.97 -11.24
N LYS A 76 3.31 6.02 -12.48
CA LYS A 76 2.32 7.01 -12.91
C LYS A 76 0.98 6.99 -12.14
N TYR A 77 0.68 5.88 -11.46
CA TYR A 77 -0.56 5.72 -10.69
C TYR A 77 -0.46 6.28 -9.26
N VAL A 78 0.75 6.57 -8.81
CA VAL A 78 1.02 7.02 -7.44
C VAL A 78 1.02 8.54 -7.39
N ASP A 79 0.22 9.10 -6.49
CA ASP A 79 0.15 10.54 -6.28
C ASP A 79 1.11 11.02 -5.20
N GLU A 80 1.34 10.19 -4.17
CA GLU A 80 2.23 10.54 -3.07
C GLU A 80 2.87 9.29 -2.48
N VAL A 81 4.13 9.39 -2.07
CA VAL A 81 4.85 8.33 -1.37
C VAL A 81 5.21 8.83 0.02
N ILE A 82 4.95 8.00 1.03
CA ILE A 82 5.41 8.24 2.39
C ILE A 82 6.30 7.09 2.84
N VAL A 83 7.25 7.37 3.71
CA VAL A 83 8.05 6.33 4.37
C VAL A 83 7.33 5.92 5.65
N THR A 84 7.14 4.62 5.84
CA THR A 84 6.47 4.10 7.03
C THR A 84 7.44 3.40 7.95
N THR A 85 7.32 3.71 9.25
CA THR A 85 8.13 3.12 10.32
C THR A 85 7.28 2.25 11.25
N THR A 86 6.01 2.03 10.90
CA THR A 86 5.07 1.24 11.70
C THR A 86 4.16 0.39 10.81
N LEU A 87 3.80 -0.79 11.30
CA LEU A 87 2.78 -1.64 10.69
C LEU A 87 1.37 -1.31 11.21
N ASP A 88 1.25 -0.44 12.19
CA ASP A 88 -0.03 -0.03 12.77
C ASP A 88 -0.74 0.95 11.83
N LYS A 89 -1.76 0.46 11.15
CA LYS A 89 -2.52 1.22 10.15
C LYS A 89 -3.36 2.35 10.78
N LYS A 90 -3.73 2.21 12.04
CA LYS A 90 -4.44 3.25 12.77
C LYS A 90 -3.57 4.49 12.95
N LYS A 91 -2.29 4.29 13.30
CA LYS A 91 -1.32 5.40 13.42
C LYS A 91 -1.12 6.12 12.10
N VAL A 92 -1.06 5.39 10.99
CA VAL A 92 -0.97 5.98 9.67
C VAL A 92 -2.24 6.75 9.34
N TRP A 93 -3.41 6.16 9.61
CA TRP A 93 -4.70 6.82 9.38
C TRP A 93 -4.82 8.14 10.15
N GLU A 94 -4.33 8.21 11.36
CA GLU A 94 -4.35 9.44 12.16
C GLU A 94 -3.61 10.60 11.48
N LYS A 95 -2.59 10.29 10.69
CA LYS A 95 -1.78 11.27 9.95
C LYS A 95 -2.37 11.67 8.61
N ILE A 96 -2.83 10.69 7.82
CA ILE A 96 -3.22 10.95 6.42
C ILE A 96 -4.72 10.85 6.15
N ARG A 97 -5.49 10.31 7.08
CA ARG A 97 -6.97 10.27 6.99
C ARG A 97 -7.49 9.67 5.67
N PHE A 98 -6.92 8.55 5.24
CA PHE A 98 -7.39 7.86 4.04
C PHE A 98 -8.83 7.35 4.21
N ASN A 99 -9.57 7.29 3.10
CA ASN A 99 -10.92 6.75 3.05
C ASN A 99 -10.93 5.23 2.84
N GLU A 100 -9.96 4.73 2.07
CA GLU A 100 -9.81 3.31 1.76
C GLU A 100 -8.36 2.89 1.89
N ILE A 101 -8.16 1.66 2.38
CA ILE A 101 -6.85 1.01 2.41
C ILE A 101 -6.94 -0.28 1.61
N TYR A 102 -5.92 -0.54 0.79
CA TYR A 102 -5.90 -1.66 -0.15
C TYR A 102 -4.84 -2.68 0.21
N ILE A 103 -5.20 -3.95 0.03
CA ILE A 103 -4.30 -5.09 0.23
C ILE A 103 -4.69 -6.20 -0.76
N GLY A 104 -3.73 -7.05 -1.13
CA GLY A 104 -4.03 -8.21 -1.98
C GLY A 104 -4.99 -9.19 -1.31
N ASP A 105 -5.85 -9.84 -2.09
CA ASP A 105 -6.86 -10.78 -1.57
C ASP A 105 -6.25 -12.09 -1.07
N ASP A 106 -4.95 -12.34 -1.32
CA ASP A 106 -4.19 -13.44 -0.71
C ASP A 106 -4.14 -13.32 0.82
N TRP A 107 -4.31 -12.10 1.36
CA TRP A 107 -4.39 -11.84 2.81
C TRP A 107 -5.79 -12.03 3.41
N LYS A 108 -6.79 -12.33 2.57
CA LYS A 108 -8.16 -12.54 3.04
C LYS A 108 -8.23 -13.73 3.98
N GLY A 109 -8.85 -13.55 5.15
CA GLY A 109 -8.90 -14.57 6.20
C GLY A 109 -7.76 -14.52 7.21
N ASN A 110 -6.75 -13.68 7.00
CA ASN A 110 -5.67 -13.48 7.97
C ASN A 110 -6.18 -12.67 9.16
N GLU A 111 -5.96 -13.16 10.37
CA GLU A 111 -6.47 -12.56 11.62
C GLU A 111 -6.06 -11.10 11.78
N ARG A 112 -4.80 -10.78 11.50
CA ARG A 112 -4.28 -9.41 11.63
C ARG A 112 -5.01 -8.45 10.69
N TRP A 113 -5.27 -8.88 9.46
CA TRP A 113 -5.98 -8.06 8.48
C TRP A 113 -7.48 -7.98 8.74
N GLU A 114 -8.07 -9.04 9.28
CA GLU A 114 -9.46 -9.03 9.76
C GLU A 114 -9.62 -7.98 10.87
N LYS A 115 -8.71 -7.98 11.83
CA LYS A 115 -8.67 -6.99 12.91
C LYS A 115 -8.48 -5.57 12.37
N THR A 116 -7.54 -5.38 11.45
CA THR A 116 -7.29 -4.09 10.81
C THR A 116 -8.55 -3.59 10.09
N GLY A 117 -9.26 -4.47 9.39
CA GLY A 117 -10.51 -4.12 8.71
C GLY A 117 -11.57 -3.59 9.67
N LYS A 118 -11.71 -4.23 10.83
CA LYS A 118 -12.66 -3.78 11.86
C LYS A 118 -12.24 -2.43 12.47
N GLU A 119 -10.95 -2.25 12.72
CA GLU A 119 -10.42 -0.98 13.21
C GLU A 119 -10.69 0.17 12.23
N MET A 120 -10.45 -0.09 10.93
CA MET A 120 -10.69 0.90 9.88
C MET A 120 -12.18 1.26 9.77
N GLU A 121 -13.05 0.26 9.81
CA GLU A 121 -14.50 0.47 9.79
C GLU A 121 -14.96 1.36 10.95
N ALA A 122 -14.44 1.12 12.14
CA ALA A 122 -14.74 1.95 13.32
C ALA A 122 -14.27 3.40 13.14
N LEU A 123 -13.25 3.64 12.32
CA LEU A 123 -12.73 4.98 12.02
C LEU A 123 -13.42 5.63 10.81
N GLY A 124 -14.35 4.95 10.16
CA GLY A 124 -15.01 5.43 8.97
C GLY A 124 -14.24 5.20 7.68
N ALA A 125 -13.19 4.37 7.71
CA ALA A 125 -12.44 3.95 6.53
C ALA A 125 -12.85 2.54 6.12
N LYS A 126 -12.39 2.09 4.95
CA LYS A 126 -12.75 0.78 4.42
C LYS A 126 -11.51 0.01 3.96
N LEU A 127 -11.39 -1.24 4.40
CA LEU A 127 -10.39 -2.17 3.88
C LEU A 127 -10.95 -2.83 2.61
N VAL A 128 -10.21 -2.73 1.52
CA VAL A 128 -10.59 -3.29 0.22
C VAL A 128 -9.53 -4.32 -0.20
N TYR A 129 -9.97 -5.56 -0.44
CA TYR A 129 -9.11 -6.61 -0.97
C TYR A 129 -9.08 -6.51 -2.49
N LEU A 130 -7.88 -6.48 -3.06
CA LEU A 130 -7.65 -6.39 -4.50
C LEU A 130 -7.12 -7.72 -5.05
N PRO A 131 -7.36 -8.01 -6.34
CA PRO A 131 -6.86 -9.25 -6.94
C PRO A 131 -5.35 -9.39 -6.79
N TYR A 132 -4.91 -10.53 -6.27
CA TYR A 132 -3.50 -10.87 -6.13
C TYR A 132 -2.95 -11.42 -7.45
N THR A 133 -1.77 -10.95 -7.86
CA THR A 133 -1.07 -11.49 -9.03
C THR A 133 -0.37 -12.78 -8.65
N LYS A 134 -0.83 -13.90 -9.21
CA LYS A 134 -0.24 -15.22 -9.00
C LYS A 134 1.09 -15.34 -9.76
N ASP A 135 1.91 -16.28 -9.34
CA ASP A 135 3.16 -16.70 -9.99
C ASP A 135 4.28 -15.65 -9.99
N THR A 136 4.11 -14.55 -9.29
CA THR A 136 5.19 -13.55 -9.12
C THR A 136 5.15 -12.95 -7.73
N SER A 137 6.27 -13.04 -7.01
CA SER A 137 6.47 -12.38 -5.71
C SER A 137 7.97 -12.17 -5.49
N SER A 138 8.33 -11.28 -4.57
CA SER A 138 9.74 -11.08 -4.20
C SER A 138 10.35 -12.36 -3.63
N THR A 139 9.56 -13.15 -2.89
CA THR A 139 10.00 -14.45 -2.37
C THR A 139 10.33 -15.42 -3.50
N MET A 140 9.45 -15.52 -4.51
CA MET A 140 9.68 -16.38 -5.68
C MET A 140 10.89 -15.93 -6.48
N LEU A 141 11.10 -14.63 -6.64
CA LEU A 141 12.27 -14.10 -7.34
C LEU A 141 13.56 -14.43 -6.59
N ARG A 142 13.57 -14.33 -5.26
CA ARG A 142 14.72 -14.73 -4.45
C ARG A 142 15.04 -16.21 -4.61
N GLU A 143 14.03 -17.06 -4.62
CA GLU A 143 14.21 -18.51 -4.82
C GLU A 143 14.80 -18.83 -6.20
N LYS A 144 14.31 -18.16 -7.25
CA LYS A 144 14.85 -18.31 -8.61
C LYS A 144 16.32 -17.90 -8.69
N LEU A 145 16.70 -16.83 -7.99
CA LEU A 145 18.09 -16.35 -7.99
C LEU A 145 19.06 -17.35 -7.36
N LYS A 146 18.60 -18.26 -6.50
CA LYS A 146 19.45 -19.34 -5.93
C LYS A 146 19.88 -20.35 -6.97
N GLU A 147 19.21 -20.40 -8.11
CA GLU A 147 19.52 -21.33 -9.22
C GLU A 147 20.63 -20.80 -10.14
N PHE A 148 21.03 -19.56 -9.97
CA PHE A 148 22.09 -18.89 -10.72
C PHE A 148 23.31 -18.65 -9.85
#